data_507f552341f8bb0075464b1da01673f4
#
_entry.id   507f552341f8bb0075464b1da01673f4
#
_cell.length_a   1.000
_cell.length_b   1.000
_cell.length_c   1.000
_cell.angle_alpha   90.00
_cell.angle_beta   90.00
_cell.angle_gamma   90.00
#
_symmetry.space_group_name_H-M   'P 1'
#
loop_
_entity.id
_entity.type
_entity.pdbx_description
1 polymer ?
#
loop_
_entity_poly.entity_id
_entity_poly.type
_entity_poly.pdbx_seq_one_letter_code
_entity_poly.pdbx_strand_id
1 'polypeptide(L)'
;MRFPNQRLAQLFDMLQNEALPQDELAQRLSVSTRTVRADITALNALLTQYGAQFVLSRGNGYQLKIDDPASYNTLQTQQPNA
;
A
#
# COMPACT_ATOMS: atom_id res chain seq x y z
N MET A 1 4.76 -9.48 7.63
CA MET A 1 4.06 -9.92 6.40
C MET A 1 5.01 -9.92 5.23
N ARG A 2 4.86 -10.88 4.36
CA ARG A 2 5.71 -10.99 3.18
C ARG A 2 4.92 -10.60 1.94
N PHE A 3 5.45 -9.66 1.19
CA PHE A 3 4.77 -9.22 -0.03
C PHE A 3 5.06 -10.17 -1.18
N PRO A 4 4.09 -10.38 -2.10
CA PRO A 4 4.28 -11.28 -3.24
C PRO A 4 5.40 -10.86 -4.18
N ASN A 5 5.69 -9.57 -4.28
CA ASN A 5 6.78 -9.08 -5.09
C ASN A 5 7.30 -7.75 -4.55
N GLN A 6 8.46 -7.36 -5.05
CA GLN A 6 9.14 -6.16 -4.57
C GLN A 6 8.36 -4.89 -4.87
N ARG A 7 7.66 -4.85 -5.99
CA ARG A 7 6.89 -3.66 -6.38
C ARG A 7 5.79 -3.37 -5.37
N LEU A 8 5.10 -4.41 -4.87
CA LEU A 8 4.07 -4.22 -3.85
C LEU A 8 4.66 -3.70 -2.54
N ALA A 9 5.84 -4.19 -2.17
CA ALA A 9 6.52 -3.71 -0.99
C ALA A 9 6.90 -2.24 -1.13
N GLN A 10 7.39 -1.84 -2.28
CA GLN A 10 7.75 -0.44 -2.54
C GLN A 10 6.52 0.45 -2.52
N LEU A 11 5.42 0.00 -3.12
CA LEU A 11 4.18 0.75 -3.14
C LEU A 11 3.64 0.97 -1.73
N PHE A 12 3.66 -0.08 -0.92
CA PHE A 12 3.23 0.01 0.46
C PHE A 12 4.08 1.00 1.25
N ASP A 13 5.39 0.93 1.09
CA ASP A 13 6.32 1.81 1.79
C ASP A 13 6.07 3.28 1.41
N MET A 14 5.92 3.55 0.13
CA MET A 14 5.67 4.92 -0.33
C MET A 14 4.38 5.49 0.25
N LEU A 15 3.32 4.68 0.27
CA LEU A 15 2.02 5.15 0.72
C LEU A 15 1.88 5.19 2.25
N GLN A 16 2.79 4.55 2.97
CA GLN A 16 2.87 4.73 4.42
C GLN A 16 3.35 6.11 4.79
N ASN A 17 4.19 6.69 3.96
CA ASN A 17 4.85 7.95 4.27
C ASN A 17 4.09 9.17 3.76
N GLU A 18 3.39 9.02 2.64
CA GLU A 18 2.65 10.15 2.07
C GLU A 18 1.54 9.66 1.16
N ALA A 19 0.53 10.51 0.96
CA ALA A 19 -0.52 10.23 -0.02
C ALA A 19 0.02 10.59 -1.41
N LEU A 20 -0.23 9.71 -2.39
CA LEU A 20 0.27 9.91 -3.75
C LEU A 20 -0.82 9.57 -4.77
N PRO A 21 -0.95 10.39 -5.83
CA PRO A 21 -1.88 10.05 -6.91
C PRO A 21 -1.35 8.90 -7.75
N GLN A 22 -2.26 8.23 -8.44
CA GLN A 22 -1.87 7.06 -9.23
C GLN A 22 -0.84 7.40 -10.31
N ASP A 23 -0.92 8.59 -10.89
CA ASP A 23 0.04 8.99 -11.92
C ASP A 23 1.45 9.10 -11.35
N GLU A 24 1.57 9.64 -10.15
CA GLU A 24 2.85 9.75 -9.46
C GLU A 24 3.41 8.36 -9.14
N LEU A 25 2.55 7.47 -8.67
CA LEU A 25 2.97 6.11 -8.36
C LEU A 25 3.43 5.38 -9.62
N ALA A 26 2.72 5.57 -10.72
CA ALA A 26 3.09 4.96 -11.99
C ALA A 26 4.46 5.42 -12.45
N GLN A 27 4.75 6.71 -12.31
CA GLN A 27 6.04 7.25 -12.69
C GLN A 27 7.17 6.71 -11.81
N ARG A 28 6.95 6.69 -10.50
CA ARG A 28 7.98 6.24 -9.56
C ARG A 28 8.29 4.77 -9.72
N LEU A 29 7.29 3.98 -10.06
CA LEU A 29 7.45 2.53 -10.23
C LEU A 29 7.75 2.12 -11.68
N SER A 30 7.72 3.08 -12.60
CA SER A 30 7.94 2.84 -14.03
C SER A 30 6.95 1.83 -14.60
N VAL A 31 5.69 1.97 -14.24
CA VAL A 31 4.59 1.13 -14.71
C VAL A 31 3.43 2.00 -15.14
N SER A 32 2.42 1.38 -15.76
CA SER A 32 1.22 2.10 -16.14
C SER A 32 0.30 2.33 -14.94
N THR A 33 -0.61 3.30 -15.05
CA THR A 33 -1.61 3.53 -14.00
C THR A 33 -2.49 2.30 -13.81
N ARG A 34 -2.74 1.56 -14.88
CA ARG A 34 -3.50 0.32 -14.80
C ARG A 34 -2.83 -0.68 -13.86
N THR A 35 -1.50 -0.80 -13.99
CA THR A 35 -0.73 -1.69 -13.12
C THR A 35 -0.77 -1.22 -11.67
N VAL A 36 -0.67 0.10 -11.46
CA VAL A 36 -0.78 0.67 -10.10
C VAL A 36 -2.13 0.29 -9.47
N ARG A 37 -3.21 0.42 -10.21
CA ARG A 37 -4.54 0.10 -9.69
C ARG A 37 -4.66 -1.38 -9.35
N ALA A 38 -4.11 -2.25 -10.20
CA ALA A 38 -4.10 -3.68 -9.93
C ALA A 38 -3.28 -4.00 -8.66
N ASP A 39 -2.14 -3.33 -8.51
CA ASP A 39 -1.29 -3.53 -7.34
C ASP A 39 -1.98 -3.04 -6.06
N ILE A 40 -2.67 -1.90 -6.13
CA ILE A 40 -3.45 -1.39 -4.99
C ILE A 40 -4.51 -2.41 -4.58
N THR A 41 -5.20 -2.99 -5.55
CA THR A 41 -6.21 -4.00 -5.26
C THR A 41 -5.59 -5.22 -4.59
N ALA A 42 -4.44 -5.67 -5.08
CA ALA A 42 -3.74 -6.80 -4.48
C ALA A 42 -3.29 -6.50 -3.05
N LEU A 43 -2.76 -5.29 -2.83
CA LEU A 43 -2.35 -4.89 -1.49
C LEU A 43 -3.53 -4.78 -0.53
N ASN A 44 -4.66 -4.26 -1.00
CA ASN A 44 -5.86 -4.17 -0.16
C ASN A 44 -6.32 -5.56 0.27
N ALA A 45 -6.26 -6.54 -0.61
CA ALA A 45 -6.62 -7.90 -0.26
C ALA A 45 -5.75 -8.46 0.87
N LEU A 46 -4.47 -8.09 0.87
CA LEU A 46 -3.56 -8.50 1.95
C LEU A 46 -3.80 -7.70 3.22
N LEU A 47 -3.96 -6.38 3.08
CA LEU A 47 -4.05 -5.49 4.23
C LEU A 47 -5.36 -5.60 4.99
N THR A 48 -6.43 -6.04 4.35
CA THR A 48 -7.71 -6.20 5.05
C THR A 48 -7.59 -7.18 6.21
N GLN A 49 -6.69 -8.14 6.11
CA GLN A 49 -6.43 -9.09 7.18
C GLN A 49 -5.82 -8.39 8.40
N TYR A 50 -5.25 -7.23 8.21
CA TYR A 50 -4.57 -6.47 9.26
C TYR A 50 -5.29 -5.17 9.58
N GLY A 51 -6.55 -5.07 9.15
CA GLY A 51 -7.36 -3.90 9.47
C GLY A 51 -6.90 -2.61 8.81
N ALA A 52 -6.35 -2.70 7.61
CA ALA A 52 -5.87 -1.54 6.87
C ALA A 52 -6.25 -1.64 5.40
N GLN A 53 -6.25 -0.51 4.72
CA GLN A 53 -6.52 -0.48 3.28
C GLN A 53 -6.05 0.85 2.71
N PHE A 54 -5.84 0.86 1.41
CA PHE A 54 -5.58 2.11 0.70
C PHE A 54 -6.91 2.67 0.19
N VAL A 55 -7.09 3.96 0.40
CA VAL A 55 -8.29 4.66 -0.08
C VAL A 55 -7.87 5.77 -1.02
N LEU A 56 -8.71 6.05 -2.01
CA LEU A 56 -8.47 7.14 -2.94
C LEU A 56 -9.09 8.40 -2.35
N SER A 57 -8.23 9.34 -1.99
CA SER A 57 -8.66 10.60 -1.41
C SER A 57 -8.69 11.67 -2.50
N ARG A 58 -9.79 12.39 -2.58
CA ARG A 58 -9.98 13.42 -3.60
C ARG A 58 -8.92 14.50 -3.41
N GLY A 59 -8.15 14.75 -4.46
CA GLY A 59 -7.12 15.77 -4.44
C GLY A 59 -5.77 15.34 -3.88
N ASN A 60 -5.72 14.22 -3.16
CA ASN A 60 -4.47 13.74 -2.55
C ASN A 60 -3.97 12.43 -3.13
N GLY A 61 -4.83 11.67 -3.80
CA GLY A 61 -4.46 10.38 -4.34
C GLY A 61 -4.72 9.26 -3.35
N TYR A 62 -3.96 8.18 -3.49
CA TYR A 62 -4.09 7.04 -2.59
C TYR A 62 -3.39 7.32 -1.27
N GLN A 63 -4.01 6.87 -0.18
CA GLN A 63 -3.39 6.97 1.14
C GLN A 63 -3.79 5.75 1.96
N LEU A 64 -2.94 5.42 2.92
CA LEU A 64 -3.17 4.29 3.80
C LEU A 64 -4.15 4.70 4.90
N LYS A 65 -5.20 3.88 5.06
CA LYS A 65 -6.16 4.07 6.14
C LYS A 65 -6.08 2.85 7.06
N ILE A 66 -5.91 3.09 8.35
CA ILE A 66 -5.82 2.02 9.34
C ILE A 66 -7.13 1.98 10.11
N ASP A 67 -7.91 0.91 9.93
CA ASP A 67 -9.19 0.75 10.61
C ASP A 67 -9.01 0.06 11.95
N ASP A 68 -8.04 -0.84 12.06
CA ASP A 68 -7.77 -1.58 13.29
C ASP A 68 -6.28 -1.50 13.62
N PRO A 69 -5.87 -0.51 14.42
CA PRO A 69 -4.46 -0.34 14.75
C PRO A 69 -3.82 -1.55 15.42
N ALA A 70 -4.58 -2.29 16.21
CA ALA A 70 -4.04 -3.47 16.88
C ALA A 70 -3.63 -4.54 15.87
N SER A 71 -4.49 -4.80 14.89
CA SER A 71 -4.16 -5.76 13.83
C SER A 71 -3.03 -5.25 12.96
N TYR A 72 -3.00 -3.96 12.69
CA TYR A 72 -1.95 -3.37 11.88
C TYR A 72 -0.58 -3.48 12.56
N ASN A 73 -0.55 -3.34 13.88
CA ASN A 73 0.69 -3.52 14.63
C ASN A 73 1.23 -4.93 14.49
N THR A 74 0.35 -5.92 14.39
CA THR A 74 0.75 -7.30 14.14
C THR A 74 1.50 -7.42 12.82
N LEU A 75 1.03 -6.72 11.78
CA LEU A 75 1.69 -6.71 10.49
C LEU A 75 3.11 -6.16 10.62
N GLN A 76 3.27 -5.06 11.35
CA GLN A 76 4.57 -4.44 11.51
C GLN A 76 5.55 -5.30 12.29
N THR A 77 5.08 -5.97 13.33
CA THR A 77 5.94 -6.84 14.11
C THR A 77 6.37 -8.08 13.34
N GLN A 78 5.60 -8.51 12.36
CA GLN A 78 5.93 -9.67 11.54
C GLN A 78 6.89 -9.37 10.41
N GLN A 79 7.13 -8.11 10.13
CA GLN A 79 8.10 -7.76 9.10
C GLN A 79 9.50 -8.15 9.56
N PRO A 80 10.24 -8.86 8.71
CA PRO A 80 11.60 -9.21 9.09
C PRO A 80 12.42 -7.95 9.20
N ASN A 81 12.97 -7.74 10.36
CA ASN A 81 13.93 -6.68 10.57
C ASN A 81 15.28 -7.22 10.13
N ALA A 82 15.67 -6.74 9.01
CA ALA A 82 16.99 -7.11 8.55
C ALA A 82 18.03 -6.48 9.46
#